data_bf0f055748bcfcbd7fe10ae6f310fe72
#
_entry.id   bf0f055748bcfcbd7fe10ae6f310fe72
#
_cell.length_a   1.000
_cell.length_b   1.000
_cell.length_c   1.000
_cell.angle_alpha   90.00
_cell.angle_beta   90.00
_cell.angle_gamma   90.00
#
_symmetry.space_group_name_H-M   'P 1'
#
loop_
_entity.id
_entity.type
_entity.pdbx_description
1 polymer ?
#
loop_
_entity_poly.entity_id
_entity_poly.type
_entity_poly.pdbx_seq_one_letter_code
_entity_poly.pdbx_strand_id
1 'polypeptide(L)'
;MKIVIKASVIASCLLSVLALFGGPLNAQNLTLEGQTGGFITPTAYVVYSAKKQFFSYPAIGYHFVNASKVIGNIHTFSIAEGFGNRAELGYTRSVHQEGNSPTFSELWHFAGMNIFNGKVVAIRDGQWSPVTPGIAAGFVVRTGDKFVTGALDQAFTGTLKSYTNEDVYVAVTKTWLHPPFPFLANVGWKATNASIYGIGGQATRFGGRIFGGLGIPIPGPFKTAIVPAAGFTQEPPTSKNLGAILFPPGSRAHLPTTLDYAVRITQKENPHFAFDAGVGQVAGMIGTTAVLTPNGPVFIPVNLQARSVFGMGLSLRY
;
A
#
# COMPACT_ATOMS: atom_id res chain seq x y z
N MET A 1 4.09 51.66 1.66
CA MET A 1 5.31 51.17 1.00
C MET A 1 5.93 49.90 1.60
N LYS A 2 5.87 49.65 2.91
CA LYS A 2 6.43 48.43 3.55
C LYS A 2 5.66 47.12 3.29
N ILE A 3 4.37 47.16 2.94
CA ILE A 3 3.55 45.97 2.69
C ILE A 3 3.77 45.40 1.28
N VAL A 4 4.00 46.29 0.29
CA VAL A 4 4.23 45.88 -1.11
C VAL A 4 5.58 45.14 -1.26
N ILE A 5 6.60 45.58 -0.49
CA ILE A 5 7.93 44.93 -0.53
C ILE A 5 7.88 43.51 0.08
N LYS A 6 7.09 43.30 1.14
CA LYS A 6 6.91 41.96 1.71
C LYS A 6 6.19 41.01 0.77
N ALA A 7 5.16 41.49 0.06
CA ALA A 7 4.42 40.65 -0.91
C ALA A 7 5.30 40.27 -2.11
N SER A 8 6.13 41.19 -2.62
CA SER A 8 7.01 40.88 -3.75
C SER A 8 8.16 39.92 -3.38
N VAL A 9 8.71 40.01 -2.17
CA VAL A 9 9.71 39.05 -1.68
C VAL A 9 9.12 37.68 -1.46
N ILE A 10 7.91 37.58 -0.90
CA ILE A 10 7.21 36.30 -0.74
C ILE A 10 6.84 35.71 -2.11
N ALA A 11 6.38 36.56 -3.05
CA ALA A 11 6.09 36.11 -4.41
C ALA A 11 7.35 35.65 -5.15
N SER A 12 8.48 36.35 -5.00
CA SER A 12 9.78 35.97 -5.58
C SER A 12 10.33 34.69 -4.95
N CYS A 13 10.21 34.50 -3.64
CA CYS A 13 10.56 33.25 -2.98
C CYS A 13 9.65 32.09 -3.42
N LEU A 14 8.35 32.31 -3.56
CA LEU A 14 7.42 31.35 -4.12
C LEU A 14 7.74 31.03 -5.58
N LEU A 15 8.02 31.99 -6.42
CA LEU A 15 8.43 31.78 -7.82
C LEU A 15 9.78 31.06 -7.93
N SER A 16 10.76 31.37 -7.08
CA SER A 16 12.05 30.68 -7.06
C SER A 16 11.92 29.22 -6.59
N VAL A 17 11.01 28.94 -5.67
CA VAL A 17 10.67 27.58 -5.24
C VAL A 17 10.00 26.81 -6.36
N LEU A 18 9.21 27.46 -7.20
CA LEU A 18 8.48 26.85 -8.32
C LEU A 18 9.37 26.52 -9.53
N ALA A 19 10.42 27.29 -9.78
CA ALA A 19 11.40 26.98 -10.82
C ALA A 19 12.20 25.70 -10.53
N LEU A 20 12.16 25.19 -9.29
CA LEU A 20 12.84 23.97 -8.87
C LEU A 20 12.02 22.68 -9.15
N PHE A 21 10.76 22.79 -9.58
CA PHE A 21 9.88 21.64 -9.89
C PHE A 21 9.82 21.30 -11.38
N GLY A 22 10.82 21.66 -12.18
CA GLY A 22 10.83 21.51 -13.64
C GLY A 22 10.95 20.07 -14.19
N GLY A 23 10.83 19.03 -13.37
CA GLY A 23 10.78 17.63 -13.82
C GLY A 23 9.54 16.93 -13.26
N PRO A 24 9.00 15.89 -13.95
CA PRO A 24 7.99 15.08 -13.36
C PRO A 24 8.54 14.55 -12.03
N LEU A 25 7.83 14.78 -10.93
CA LEU A 25 8.05 14.06 -9.68
C LEU A 25 7.71 12.60 -9.92
N ASN A 26 8.58 11.91 -10.62
CA ASN A 26 8.57 10.47 -10.74
C ASN A 26 8.99 9.89 -9.39
N ALA A 27 8.21 10.17 -8.35
CA ALA A 27 8.34 9.59 -7.03
C ALA A 27 7.99 8.08 -7.16
N GLN A 28 8.86 7.35 -7.85
CA GLN A 28 8.70 5.94 -8.16
C GLN A 28 9.16 5.15 -6.96
N ASN A 29 8.34 5.12 -5.94
CA ASN A 29 8.52 4.21 -4.85
C ASN A 29 7.66 2.97 -5.07
N LEU A 30 8.15 1.84 -4.64
CA LEU A 30 7.38 0.62 -4.62
C LEU A 30 6.46 0.63 -3.40
N THR A 31 5.24 0.13 -3.55
CA THR A 31 4.34 -0.14 -2.44
C THR A 31 4.84 -1.31 -1.61
N LEU A 32 4.20 -1.60 -0.48
CA LEU A 32 4.42 -2.80 0.31
C LEU A 32 4.36 -4.10 -0.53
N GLU A 33 3.62 -4.09 -1.64
CA GLU A 33 3.46 -5.22 -2.56
C GLU A 33 4.29 -5.12 -3.83
N GLY A 34 5.21 -4.15 -3.91
CA GLY A 34 6.18 -4.03 -4.98
C GLY A 34 5.68 -3.37 -6.26
N GLN A 35 4.52 -2.74 -6.25
CA GLN A 35 4.03 -1.93 -7.37
C GLN A 35 4.48 -0.48 -7.22
N THR A 36 4.64 0.24 -8.31
CA THR A 36 4.81 1.70 -8.22
C THR A 36 3.57 2.35 -7.63
N GLY A 37 3.74 3.10 -6.52
CA GLY A 37 2.59 3.66 -5.82
C GLY A 37 2.89 4.52 -4.61
N GLY A 38 1.88 4.67 -3.76
CA GLY A 38 1.98 5.18 -2.41
C GLY A 38 2.65 4.18 -1.46
N PHE A 39 2.40 4.27 -0.17
CA PHE A 39 2.91 3.27 0.78
C PHE A 39 2.19 1.93 0.59
N ILE A 40 0.88 1.96 0.41
CA ILE A 40 0.04 0.77 0.25
C ILE A 40 -0.65 0.72 -1.12
N THR A 41 -1.11 1.86 -1.63
CA THR A 41 -1.99 1.92 -2.81
C THR A 41 -1.21 2.08 -4.11
N PRO A 42 -1.54 1.29 -5.18
CA PRO A 42 -0.94 1.48 -6.48
C PRO A 42 -1.39 2.81 -7.12
N THR A 43 -0.51 3.40 -7.91
CA THR A 43 -0.80 4.59 -8.73
C THR A 43 -0.84 4.24 -10.21
N ALA A 44 -1.23 5.20 -11.05
CA ALA A 44 -1.18 5.05 -12.51
C ALA A 44 0.24 5.26 -13.09
N TYR A 45 1.27 5.30 -12.27
CA TYR A 45 2.65 5.36 -12.72
C TYR A 45 3.28 3.97 -12.77
N VAL A 46 4.33 3.84 -13.57
CA VAL A 46 5.15 2.62 -13.71
C VAL A 46 6.61 2.96 -13.47
N VAL A 47 7.46 1.95 -13.23
CA VAL A 47 8.90 2.15 -13.17
C VAL A 47 9.38 2.78 -14.47
N TYR A 48 10.04 3.93 -14.34
CA TYR A 48 10.41 4.77 -15.48
C TYR A 48 11.56 4.16 -16.29
N SER A 49 11.39 4.07 -17.59
CA SER A 49 12.47 3.76 -18.54
C SER A 49 13.09 5.05 -19.06
N ALA A 50 14.41 5.14 -19.09
CA ALA A 50 15.11 6.30 -19.61
C ALA A 50 14.76 6.54 -21.09
N LYS A 51 14.98 7.77 -21.56
CA LYS A 51 14.69 8.14 -22.95
C LYS A 51 15.42 7.21 -23.93
N LYS A 52 14.68 6.63 -24.87
CA LYS A 52 15.14 5.64 -25.88
C LYS A 52 15.42 4.23 -25.33
N GLN A 53 15.15 3.95 -24.05
CA GLN A 53 15.22 2.60 -23.51
C GLN A 53 13.82 2.02 -23.41
N PHE A 54 13.65 0.78 -23.83
CA PHE A 54 12.37 0.06 -23.69
C PHE A 54 12.26 -0.53 -22.27
N PHE A 55 13.34 -1.13 -21.78
CA PHE A 55 13.42 -1.65 -20.42
C PHE A 55 13.90 -0.56 -19.46
N SER A 56 13.31 -0.49 -18.29
CA SER A 56 13.86 0.31 -17.20
C SER A 56 15.06 -0.39 -16.56
N TYR A 57 15.81 0.33 -15.75
CA TYR A 57 16.58 -0.35 -14.71
C TYR A 57 15.58 -0.86 -13.65
N PRO A 58 15.84 -2.05 -13.05
CA PRO A 58 14.97 -2.58 -12.03
C PRO A 58 14.92 -1.67 -10.80
N ALA A 59 13.73 -1.46 -10.27
CA ALA A 59 13.52 -0.86 -8.97
C ALA A 59 13.52 -1.96 -7.92
N ILE A 60 14.26 -1.77 -6.83
CA ILE A 60 14.34 -2.70 -5.72
C ILE A 60 13.75 -2.03 -4.49
N GLY A 61 12.90 -2.73 -3.75
CA GLY A 61 12.25 -2.22 -2.56
C GLY A 61 12.42 -3.16 -1.37
N TYR A 62 12.54 -2.56 -0.20
CA TYR A 62 12.43 -3.25 1.07
C TYR A 62 11.45 -2.50 1.95
N HIS A 63 10.47 -3.20 2.52
CA HIS A 63 9.55 -2.63 3.50
C HIS A 63 9.53 -3.47 4.77
N PHE A 64 9.35 -2.77 5.86
CA PHE A 64 9.19 -3.33 7.19
C PHE A 64 7.89 -2.80 7.79
N VAL A 65 7.05 -3.68 8.29
CA VAL A 65 5.83 -3.32 9.02
C VAL A 65 5.84 -4.02 10.36
N ASN A 66 5.80 -3.24 11.43
CA ASN A 66 5.60 -3.75 12.77
C ASN A 66 4.11 -3.76 13.09
N ALA A 67 3.52 -4.94 12.98
CA ALA A 67 2.09 -5.16 13.22
C ALA A 67 1.80 -5.54 14.68
N SER A 68 2.61 -5.09 15.62
CA SER A 68 2.50 -5.29 17.07
C SER A 68 2.88 -6.70 17.56
N LYS A 69 2.80 -6.87 18.87
CA LYS A 69 3.11 -8.16 19.53
C LYS A 69 2.16 -9.29 19.10
N VAL A 70 1.01 -8.98 18.56
CA VAL A 70 -0.01 -9.96 18.19
C VAL A 70 0.27 -10.58 16.83
N ILE A 71 0.56 -9.75 15.83
CA ILE A 71 0.77 -10.18 14.45
C ILE A 71 2.26 -10.37 14.15
N GLY A 72 3.14 -9.62 14.85
CA GLY A 72 4.57 -9.67 14.63
C GLY A 72 5.06 -8.67 13.57
N ASN A 73 6.15 -9.00 12.91
CA ASN A 73 6.77 -8.16 11.91
C ASN A 73 6.60 -8.75 10.52
N ILE A 74 6.40 -7.88 9.54
CA ILE A 74 6.32 -8.26 8.13
C ILE A 74 7.46 -7.56 7.39
N HIS A 75 8.23 -8.34 6.66
CA HIS A 75 9.30 -7.87 5.81
C HIS A 75 8.96 -8.17 4.36
N THR A 76 9.06 -7.20 3.47
CA THR A 76 8.85 -7.44 2.04
C THR A 76 10.08 -7.00 1.25
N PHE A 77 10.50 -7.85 0.32
CA PHE A 77 11.57 -7.61 -0.63
C PHE A 77 10.97 -7.62 -2.03
N SER A 78 11.10 -6.51 -2.73
CA SER A 78 10.43 -6.29 -4.01
C SER A 78 11.43 -5.99 -5.11
N ILE A 79 11.11 -6.46 -6.31
CA ILE A 79 11.75 -6.05 -7.55
C ILE A 79 10.68 -5.76 -8.57
N ALA A 80 10.80 -4.66 -9.29
CA ALA A 80 9.89 -4.30 -10.36
C ALA A 80 10.64 -3.70 -11.55
N GLU A 81 10.16 -3.96 -12.74
CA GLU A 81 10.74 -3.46 -13.99
C GLU A 81 9.65 -2.84 -14.87
N GLY A 82 9.99 -1.71 -15.48
CA GLY A 82 9.12 -0.98 -16.39
C GLY A 82 9.46 -1.22 -17.86
N PHE A 83 8.45 -1.14 -18.70
CA PHE A 83 8.54 -1.39 -20.14
C PHE A 83 7.95 -0.19 -20.90
N GLY A 84 8.81 0.54 -21.62
CA GLY A 84 8.43 1.65 -22.49
C GLY A 84 7.64 2.78 -21.81
N ASN A 85 7.76 2.92 -20.50
CA ASN A 85 6.94 3.83 -19.67
C ASN A 85 5.42 3.58 -19.82
N ARG A 86 5.03 2.34 -20.14
CA ARG A 86 3.63 1.94 -20.35
C ARG A 86 3.21 0.70 -19.57
N ALA A 87 4.15 -0.14 -19.21
CA ALA A 87 3.86 -1.33 -18.44
C ALA A 87 4.87 -1.53 -17.31
N GLU A 88 4.51 -2.32 -16.34
CA GLU A 88 5.34 -2.71 -15.19
C GLU A 88 5.00 -4.13 -14.82
N LEU A 89 6.04 -4.91 -14.50
CA LEU A 89 5.90 -6.21 -13.85
C LEU A 89 6.76 -6.21 -12.60
N GLY A 90 6.27 -6.86 -11.55
CA GLY A 90 6.98 -6.92 -10.28
C GLY A 90 6.76 -8.25 -9.56
N TYR A 91 7.72 -8.55 -8.70
CA TYR A 91 7.68 -9.66 -7.76
C TYR A 91 8.07 -9.16 -6.38
N THR A 92 7.35 -9.65 -5.36
CA THR A 92 7.65 -9.36 -3.96
C THR A 92 7.62 -10.66 -3.16
N ARG A 93 8.65 -10.87 -2.37
CA ARG A 93 8.65 -11.87 -1.31
C ARG A 93 8.30 -11.19 0.00
N SER A 94 7.18 -11.55 0.59
CA SER A 94 6.81 -11.19 1.95
C SER A 94 7.24 -12.31 2.90
N VAL A 95 7.89 -11.93 3.99
CA VAL A 95 8.29 -12.85 5.07
C VAL A 95 7.67 -12.35 6.35
N HIS A 96 6.99 -13.22 7.05
CA HIS A 96 6.34 -12.94 8.31
C HIS A 96 7.17 -13.47 9.46
N GLN A 97 7.50 -12.59 10.39
CA GLN A 97 8.16 -12.92 11.65
C GLN A 97 7.11 -12.87 12.75
N GLU A 98 6.96 -13.97 13.46
CA GLU A 98 5.95 -14.13 14.51
C GLU A 98 6.01 -13.04 15.59
N GLY A 99 4.83 -12.73 16.13
CA GLY A 99 4.70 -11.91 17.34
C GLY A 99 4.93 -12.74 18.61
N ASN A 100 5.05 -12.04 19.74
CA ASN A 100 5.27 -12.66 21.05
C ASN A 100 3.97 -13.05 21.76
N SER A 101 2.83 -13.06 21.08
CA SER A 101 1.55 -13.46 21.70
C SER A 101 1.37 -14.97 21.62
N PRO A 102 1.32 -15.70 22.74
CA PRO A 102 1.16 -17.15 22.72
C PRO A 102 -0.12 -17.65 22.04
N THR A 103 -1.16 -16.82 22.03
CA THR A 103 -2.48 -17.18 21.50
C THR A 103 -2.67 -16.84 20.04
N PHE A 104 -2.00 -15.81 19.53
CA PHE A 104 -2.23 -15.26 18.18
C PHE A 104 -1.02 -15.40 17.26
N SER A 105 0.18 -15.61 17.78
CA SER A 105 1.36 -15.84 16.95
C SER A 105 1.21 -17.11 16.11
N GLU A 106 0.60 -18.15 16.66
CA GLU A 106 0.30 -19.39 15.93
C GLU A 106 -0.74 -19.20 14.82
N LEU A 107 -1.64 -18.21 14.93
CA LEU A 107 -2.64 -17.90 13.91
C LEU A 107 -2.03 -17.32 12.62
N TRP A 108 -0.82 -16.77 12.70
CA TRP A 108 -0.12 -16.12 11.60
C TRP A 108 1.18 -16.85 11.24
N HIS A 109 1.24 -18.14 11.56
CA HIS A 109 2.41 -18.98 11.40
C HIS A 109 2.62 -19.42 9.95
N PHE A 110 2.71 -18.47 9.03
CA PHE A 110 3.08 -18.78 7.66
C PHE A 110 4.46 -18.19 7.34
N ALA A 111 5.27 -18.94 6.62
CA ALA A 111 6.64 -18.56 6.28
C ALA A 111 6.70 -17.31 5.38
N GLY A 112 5.63 -17.03 4.62
CA GLY A 112 5.51 -15.82 3.82
C GLY A 112 4.56 -15.94 2.63
N MET A 113 4.62 -14.92 1.77
CA MET A 113 3.86 -14.88 0.51
C MET A 113 4.76 -14.53 -0.66
N ASN A 114 4.48 -15.13 -1.80
CA ASN A 114 4.96 -14.69 -3.09
C ASN A 114 3.87 -13.82 -3.72
N ILE A 115 4.25 -12.62 -4.12
CA ILE A 115 3.33 -11.61 -4.67
C ILE A 115 3.83 -11.26 -6.07
N PHE A 116 3.01 -11.52 -7.07
CA PHE A 116 3.24 -11.14 -8.46
C PHE A 116 2.30 -10.00 -8.81
N ASN A 117 2.82 -8.98 -9.43
CA ASN A 117 2.02 -7.84 -9.84
C ASN A 117 2.37 -7.38 -11.25
N GLY A 118 1.42 -6.71 -11.87
CA GLY A 118 1.63 -6.10 -13.17
C GLY A 118 0.64 -4.96 -13.39
N LYS A 119 1.04 -4.01 -14.24
CA LYS A 119 0.26 -2.83 -14.52
C LYS A 119 0.53 -2.31 -15.93
N VAL A 120 -0.50 -1.80 -16.59
CA VAL A 120 -0.43 -1.16 -17.90
C VAL A 120 -1.06 0.23 -17.82
N VAL A 121 -0.34 1.24 -18.30
CA VAL A 121 -0.79 2.63 -18.38
C VAL A 121 -1.49 2.88 -19.70
N ALA A 122 -2.79 3.05 -19.65
CA ALA A 122 -3.61 3.42 -20.80
C ALA A 122 -3.40 4.89 -21.19
N ILE A 123 -3.43 5.78 -20.18
CA ILE A 123 -3.25 7.23 -20.36
C ILE A 123 -2.16 7.68 -19.41
N ARG A 124 -1.15 8.40 -19.89
CA ARG A 124 -0.13 9.01 -19.05
C ARG A 124 -0.64 10.30 -18.44
N ASP A 125 -0.20 10.61 -17.24
CA ASP A 125 -0.42 11.91 -16.61
C ASP A 125 0.13 13.03 -17.52
N GLY A 126 -0.71 14.02 -17.82
CA GLY A 126 -0.35 15.12 -18.71
C GLY A 126 -0.28 14.78 -20.21
N GLN A 127 -0.74 13.61 -20.66
CA GLN A 127 -0.53 13.13 -22.03
C GLN A 127 -1.13 14.04 -23.12
N TRP A 128 -2.30 14.59 -22.88
CA TRP A 128 -2.99 15.45 -23.88
C TRP A 128 -3.07 16.90 -23.42
N SER A 129 -3.11 17.13 -22.13
CA SER A 129 -3.12 18.45 -21.52
C SER A 129 -2.59 18.37 -20.09
N PRO A 130 -2.12 19.49 -19.51
CA PRO A 130 -1.63 19.49 -18.13
C PRO A 130 -2.62 18.96 -17.09
N VAL A 131 -3.92 19.00 -17.36
CA VAL A 131 -4.96 18.50 -16.46
C VAL A 131 -5.32 17.03 -16.68
N THR A 132 -4.87 16.40 -17.78
CA THR A 132 -5.14 14.99 -18.06
C THR A 132 -4.56 14.10 -16.95
N PRO A 133 -5.35 13.27 -16.25
CA PRO A 133 -4.80 12.33 -15.27
C PRO A 133 -4.18 11.12 -15.95
N GLY A 134 -3.27 10.47 -15.26
CA GLY A 134 -2.81 9.14 -15.62
C GLY A 134 -3.88 8.09 -15.29
N ILE A 135 -4.06 7.10 -16.17
CA ILE A 135 -4.98 5.98 -15.97
C ILE A 135 -4.24 4.69 -16.24
N ALA A 136 -4.28 3.77 -15.30
CA ALA A 136 -3.68 2.45 -15.42
C ALA A 136 -4.61 1.36 -14.93
N ALA A 137 -4.48 0.18 -15.51
CA ALA A 137 -5.08 -1.05 -15.03
C ALA A 137 -3.98 -2.02 -14.60
N GLY A 138 -4.22 -2.82 -13.57
CA GLY A 138 -3.24 -3.76 -13.08
C GLY A 138 -3.86 -4.90 -12.29
N PHE A 139 -2.98 -5.80 -11.87
CA PHE A 139 -3.34 -6.97 -11.07
C PHE A 139 -2.29 -7.23 -9.98
N VAL A 140 -2.71 -7.94 -8.96
CA VAL A 140 -1.85 -8.53 -7.93
C VAL A 140 -2.32 -9.95 -7.69
N VAL A 141 -1.41 -10.91 -7.71
CA VAL A 141 -1.67 -12.31 -7.35
C VAL A 141 -0.75 -12.67 -6.19
N ARG A 142 -1.32 -13.20 -5.12
CA ARG A 142 -0.60 -13.56 -3.90
C ARG A 142 -0.78 -15.05 -3.65
N THR A 143 0.33 -15.73 -3.42
CA THR A 143 0.33 -17.15 -3.03
C THR A 143 1.10 -17.29 -1.72
N GLY A 144 0.43 -17.70 -0.65
CA GLY A 144 1.07 -17.94 0.64
C GLY A 144 1.81 -19.28 0.68
N ASP A 145 2.84 -19.38 1.50
CA ASP A 145 3.45 -20.65 1.84
C ASP A 145 2.43 -21.49 2.61
N LYS A 146 2.50 -22.80 2.47
CA LYS A 146 1.62 -23.69 3.23
C LYS A 146 1.99 -23.63 4.70
N PHE A 147 0.98 -23.58 5.57
CA PHE A 147 1.18 -23.75 7.00
C PHE A 147 1.79 -25.11 7.29
N VAL A 148 2.80 -25.15 8.14
CA VAL A 148 3.64 -26.33 8.28
C VAL A 148 3.16 -27.27 9.39
N THR A 149 2.42 -26.81 10.41
CA THR A 149 1.99 -27.72 11.51
C THR A 149 0.83 -27.18 12.38
N GLY A 150 -0.05 -28.11 12.83
CA GLY A 150 -0.92 -27.95 13.98
C GLY A 150 -2.42 -27.97 13.72
N ALA A 151 -3.24 -28.03 14.77
CA ALA A 151 -4.70 -28.01 14.70
C ALA A 151 -5.26 -26.72 14.06
N LEU A 152 -4.53 -25.61 14.18
CA LEU A 152 -4.84 -24.33 13.54
C LEU A 152 -4.55 -24.37 12.05
N ASP A 153 -3.56 -25.13 11.58
CA ASP A 153 -3.32 -25.37 10.17
C ASP A 153 -4.56 -25.96 9.49
N GLN A 154 -5.19 -26.94 10.09
CA GLN A 154 -6.45 -27.51 9.59
C GLN A 154 -7.59 -26.50 9.59
N ALA A 155 -7.65 -25.59 10.55
CA ALA A 155 -8.66 -24.54 10.60
C ALA A 155 -8.45 -23.45 9.53
N PHE A 156 -7.21 -23.13 9.19
CA PHE A 156 -6.88 -22.15 8.14
C PHE A 156 -6.82 -22.78 6.75
N THR A 157 -6.34 -24.03 6.63
CA THR A 157 -6.18 -24.74 5.37
C THR A 157 -7.30 -25.73 5.08
N GLY A 158 -8.11 -26.10 6.06
CA GLY A 158 -9.00 -27.25 6.07
C GLY A 158 -9.89 -27.44 4.84
N THR A 159 -10.41 -26.36 4.28
CA THR A 159 -11.13 -26.38 2.98
C THR A 159 -10.50 -25.48 1.93
N LEU A 160 -9.60 -24.59 2.31
CA LEU A 160 -8.85 -23.71 1.41
C LEU A 160 -7.53 -24.39 1.05
N LYS A 161 -7.54 -25.17 -0.01
CA LYS A 161 -6.36 -25.86 -0.54
C LYS A 161 -5.30 -24.92 -1.10
N SER A 162 -5.60 -23.65 -1.28
CA SER A 162 -4.65 -22.64 -1.69
C SER A 162 -4.88 -21.34 -0.94
N TYR A 163 -3.78 -20.70 -0.52
CA TYR A 163 -3.77 -19.35 0.07
C TYR A 163 -3.61 -18.28 -1.01
N THR A 164 -4.13 -18.57 -2.20
CA THR A 164 -4.05 -17.67 -3.34
C THR A 164 -5.18 -16.65 -3.26
N ASN A 165 -4.84 -15.41 -3.38
CA ASN A 165 -5.80 -14.31 -3.47
C ASN A 165 -5.33 -13.27 -4.48
N GLU A 166 -6.25 -12.48 -4.99
CA GLU A 166 -6.02 -11.70 -6.18
C GLU A 166 -6.72 -10.35 -6.10
N ASP A 167 -6.13 -9.36 -6.76
CA ASP A 167 -6.74 -8.07 -7.07
C ASP A 167 -6.64 -7.83 -8.58
N VAL A 168 -7.70 -7.25 -9.15
CA VAL A 168 -7.66 -6.56 -10.43
C VAL A 168 -8.13 -5.14 -10.19
N TYR A 169 -7.39 -4.14 -10.67
CA TYR A 169 -7.67 -2.75 -10.33
C TYR A 169 -7.52 -1.78 -11.50
N VAL A 170 -8.16 -0.63 -11.36
CA VAL A 170 -7.93 0.56 -12.15
C VAL A 170 -7.54 1.70 -11.20
N ALA A 171 -6.47 2.40 -11.53
CA ALA A 171 -5.99 3.57 -10.79
C ALA A 171 -6.01 4.80 -11.70
N VAL A 172 -6.44 5.91 -11.14
CA VAL A 172 -6.40 7.25 -11.75
C VAL A 172 -5.55 8.13 -10.86
N THR A 173 -4.47 8.68 -11.42
CA THR A 173 -3.51 9.47 -10.65
C THR A 173 -3.26 10.80 -11.34
N LYS A 174 -3.24 11.86 -10.56
CA LYS A 174 -2.89 13.20 -11.04
C LYS A 174 -1.82 13.81 -10.15
N THR A 175 -0.71 14.22 -10.76
CA THR A 175 0.30 15.07 -10.13
C THR A 175 0.15 16.49 -10.66
N TRP A 176 -0.01 17.42 -9.76
CA TRP A 176 -0.09 18.84 -10.04
C TRP A 176 1.04 19.56 -9.29
N LEU A 177 1.97 20.15 -10.04
CA LEU A 177 3.17 20.78 -9.45
C LEU A 177 3.13 22.31 -9.52
N HIS A 178 2.03 22.86 -10.03
CA HIS A 178 1.89 24.32 -10.17
C HIS A 178 1.32 24.96 -8.92
N PRO A 179 1.65 26.28 -8.69
CA PRO A 179 1.05 27.04 -7.60
C PRO A 179 -0.48 27.10 -7.74
N PRO A 180 -1.20 27.38 -6.65
CA PRO A 180 -0.63 27.69 -5.34
C PRO A 180 -0.29 26.45 -4.49
N PHE A 181 -0.82 25.25 -4.83
CA PHE A 181 -0.67 24.06 -4.02
C PHE A 181 -0.28 22.84 -4.88
N PRO A 182 1.01 22.44 -4.85
CA PRO A 182 1.38 21.19 -5.47
C PRO A 182 0.75 19.99 -4.73
N PHE A 183 0.22 19.01 -5.49
CA PHE A 183 -0.35 17.80 -4.91
C PHE A 183 -0.20 16.60 -5.84
N LEU A 184 -0.25 15.43 -5.26
CA LEU A 184 -0.44 14.16 -5.94
C LEU A 184 -1.75 13.57 -5.39
N ALA A 185 -2.73 13.34 -6.25
CA ALA A 185 -3.97 12.67 -5.90
C ALA A 185 -4.10 11.36 -6.67
N ASN A 186 -4.58 10.34 -5.98
CA ASN A 186 -4.80 9.01 -6.53
C ASN A 186 -6.14 8.48 -6.06
N VAL A 187 -6.91 7.90 -6.97
CA VAL A 187 -8.14 7.19 -6.68
C VAL A 187 -8.24 5.98 -7.59
N GLY A 188 -8.78 4.89 -7.08
CA GLY A 188 -8.96 3.69 -7.86
C GLY A 188 -10.08 2.81 -7.33
N TRP A 189 -10.36 1.82 -8.16
CA TRP A 189 -11.27 0.75 -7.84
C TRP A 189 -10.58 -0.58 -8.06
N LYS A 190 -10.82 -1.55 -7.18
CA LYS A 190 -10.32 -2.91 -7.32
C LYS A 190 -11.43 -3.92 -7.10
N ALA A 191 -11.45 -4.97 -7.90
CA ALA A 191 -12.11 -6.23 -7.58
C ALA A 191 -11.09 -7.09 -6.83
N THR A 192 -11.43 -7.52 -5.62
CA THR A 192 -10.50 -8.22 -4.74
C THR A 192 -11.18 -9.30 -3.93
N ASN A 193 -10.45 -10.40 -3.69
CA ASN A 193 -10.74 -11.39 -2.68
C ASN A 193 -9.64 -11.46 -1.60
N ALA A 194 -8.70 -10.52 -1.60
CA ALA A 194 -7.61 -10.44 -0.65
C ALA A 194 -8.04 -9.71 0.63
N SER A 195 -8.18 -10.43 1.73
CA SER A 195 -8.46 -9.83 3.04
C SER A 195 -7.17 -9.34 3.68
N ILE A 196 -7.16 -8.09 4.17
CA ILE A 196 -5.99 -7.44 4.79
C ILE A 196 -4.73 -7.62 3.91
N TYR A 197 -4.77 -7.14 2.67
CA TYR A 197 -3.67 -7.30 1.70
C TYR A 197 -3.23 -8.76 1.49
N GLY A 198 -4.18 -9.69 1.58
CA GLY A 198 -3.92 -11.11 1.43
C GLY A 198 -3.36 -11.81 2.67
N ILE A 199 -2.85 -11.09 3.66
CA ILE A 199 -2.36 -11.66 4.93
C ILE A 199 -3.52 -12.30 5.70
N GLY A 200 -4.72 -11.72 5.63
CA GLY A 200 -5.94 -12.27 6.22
C GLY A 200 -6.58 -13.41 5.43
N GLY A 201 -5.92 -13.89 4.38
CA GLY A 201 -6.40 -14.97 3.54
C GLY A 201 -7.40 -14.57 2.46
N GLN A 202 -8.03 -15.57 1.87
CA GLN A 202 -8.96 -15.39 0.78
C GLN A 202 -10.37 -15.09 1.29
N ALA A 203 -10.97 -14.00 0.86
CA ALA A 203 -12.38 -13.71 1.08
C ALA A 203 -13.26 -14.69 0.29
N THR A 204 -14.50 -14.91 0.74
CA THR A 204 -15.41 -15.91 0.14
C THR A 204 -15.83 -15.61 -1.28
N ARG A 205 -15.65 -14.38 -1.74
CA ARG A 205 -15.97 -13.93 -3.09
C ARG A 205 -15.21 -12.64 -3.40
N PHE A 206 -15.01 -12.39 -4.67
CA PHE A 206 -14.57 -11.08 -5.14
C PHE A 206 -15.58 -10.00 -4.76
N GLY A 207 -15.08 -8.85 -4.35
CA GLY A 207 -15.88 -7.67 -4.05
C GLY A 207 -15.23 -6.42 -4.62
N GLY A 208 -16.07 -5.51 -5.14
CA GLY A 208 -15.60 -4.19 -5.57
C GLY A 208 -15.25 -3.34 -4.34
N ARG A 209 -14.08 -2.71 -4.37
CA ARG A 209 -13.55 -1.84 -3.31
C ARG A 209 -12.89 -0.61 -3.92
N ILE A 210 -12.96 0.49 -3.21
CA ILE A 210 -12.27 1.71 -3.60
C ILE A 210 -11.00 1.90 -2.76
N PHE A 211 -10.02 2.55 -3.36
CA PHE A 211 -8.81 3.02 -2.69
C PHE A 211 -8.44 4.41 -3.18
N GLY A 212 -7.62 5.10 -2.43
CA GLY A 212 -7.15 6.41 -2.84
C GLY A 212 -6.11 6.97 -1.89
N GLY A 213 -5.55 8.11 -2.27
CA GLY A 213 -4.56 8.81 -1.47
C GLY A 213 -4.28 10.21 -1.99
N LEU A 214 -3.74 11.01 -1.11
CA LEU A 214 -3.30 12.37 -1.37
C LEU A 214 -1.90 12.56 -0.79
N GLY A 215 -1.02 13.18 -1.56
CA GLY A 215 0.31 13.59 -1.11
C GLY A 215 0.58 15.04 -1.47
N ILE A 216 1.34 15.74 -0.63
CA ILE A 216 1.71 17.14 -0.82
C ILE A 216 3.24 17.21 -0.92
N PRO A 217 3.81 17.34 -2.13
CA PRO A 217 5.26 17.48 -2.28
C PRO A 217 5.75 18.81 -1.78
N ILE A 218 6.67 18.78 -0.82
CA ILE A 218 7.33 19.95 -0.23
C ILE A 218 8.82 19.88 -0.56
N PRO A 219 9.46 21.01 -0.95
CA PRO A 219 10.90 21.05 -1.12
C PRO A 219 11.63 20.70 0.18
N GLY A 220 12.50 19.70 0.12
CA GLY A 220 13.39 19.32 1.22
C GLY A 220 14.83 19.83 0.98
N PRO A 221 15.73 19.67 1.97
CA PRO A 221 17.14 19.96 1.85
C PRO A 221 17.83 19.00 0.85
N PHE A 222 19.05 19.33 0.42
CA PHE A 222 19.91 18.46 -0.41
C PHE A 222 19.23 17.93 -1.69
N LYS A 223 18.44 18.77 -2.38
CA LYS A 223 17.68 18.41 -3.59
C LYS A 223 16.68 17.27 -3.37
N THR A 224 16.16 17.12 -2.16
CA THR A 224 15.10 16.15 -1.85
C THR A 224 13.71 16.79 -1.95
N ALA A 225 12.70 15.95 -2.06
CA ALA A 225 11.30 16.26 -1.84
C ALA A 225 10.80 15.46 -0.64
N ILE A 226 10.07 16.13 0.23
CA ILE A 226 9.37 15.53 1.37
C ILE A 226 7.88 15.51 1.00
N VAL A 227 7.25 14.35 1.02
CA VAL A 227 5.85 14.19 0.61
C VAL A 227 5.07 13.58 1.77
N PRO A 228 4.51 14.40 2.68
CA PRO A 228 3.47 13.89 3.56
C PRO A 228 2.29 13.43 2.72
N ALA A 229 1.78 12.25 3.05
CA ALA A 229 0.70 11.59 2.32
C ALA A 229 -0.25 10.87 3.27
N ALA A 230 -1.49 10.78 2.84
CA ALA A 230 -2.51 9.95 3.46
C ALA A 230 -3.18 9.10 2.41
N GLY A 231 -3.52 7.87 2.75
CA GLY A 231 -4.20 6.95 1.86
C GLY A 231 -5.27 6.15 2.58
N PHE A 232 -6.10 5.50 1.79
CA PHE A 232 -7.09 4.56 2.29
C PHE A 232 -7.31 3.43 1.29
N THR A 233 -7.68 2.28 1.81
CA THR A 233 -8.14 1.13 1.04
C THR A 233 -9.30 0.48 1.75
N GLN A 234 -10.40 0.28 1.03
CA GLN A 234 -11.49 -0.56 1.51
C GLN A 234 -11.11 -2.03 1.40
N GLU A 235 -11.43 -2.80 2.43
CA GLU A 235 -11.14 -4.22 2.49
C GLU A 235 -12.39 -5.06 2.21
N PRO A 236 -12.25 -6.25 1.60
CA PRO A 236 -13.33 -7.22 1.50
C PRO A 236 -13.64 -7.81 2.89
N PRO A 237 -14.79 -8.47 3.06
CA PRO A 237 -15.06 -9.23 4.28
C PRO A 237 -13.94 -10.24 4.53
N THR A 238 -13.63 -10.49 5.80
CA THR A 238 -12.67 -11.55 6.17
C THR A 238 -13.08 -12.91 5.62
N SER A 239 -12.10 -13.78 5.42
CA SER A 239 -12.36 -15.15 4.98
C SER A 239 -13.27 -15.86 5.97
N LYS A 240 -14.08 -16.83 5.48
CA LYS A 240 -14.90 -17.68 6.35
C LYS A 240 -14.08 -18.37 7.42
N ASN A 241 -12.86 -18.78 7.10
CA ASN A 241 -12.00 -19.53 8.01
C ASN A 241 -11.46 -18.63 9.13
N LEU A 242 -10.97 -17.44 8.80
CA LEU A 242 -10.58 -16.47 9.82
C LEU A 242 -11.79 -16.06 10.67
N GLY A 243 -12.95 -15.88 10.03
CA GLY A 243 -14.21 -15.62 10.70
C GLY A 243 -14.63 -16.77 11.61
N ALA A 244 -14.50 -18.03 11.19
CA ALA A 244 -14.88 -19.19 11.98
C ALA A 244 -13.97 -19.42 13.21
N ILE A 245 -12.70 -19.03 13.12
CA ILE A 245 -11.73 -19.16 14.22
C ILE A 245 -11.86 -18.03 15.23
N LEU A 246 -11.96 -16.80 14.73
CA LEU A 246 -11.99 -15.60 15.59
C LEU A 246 -13.40 -15.25 16.05
N PHE A 247 -14.43 -15.74 15.36
CA PHE A 247 -15.80 -15.35 15.59
C PHE A 247 -16.73 -16.55 15.53
N PRO A 248 -17.67 -16.67 16.47
CA PRO A 248 -18.62 -17.77 16.50
C PRO A 248 -19.53 -17.77 15.26
N PRO A 249 -20.18 -18.94 14.96
CA PRO A 249 -21.13 -19.04 13.86
C PRO A 249 -22.19 -17.91 13.91
N GLY A 250 -22.38 -17.26 12.77
CA GLY A 250 -23.32 -16.13 12.66
C GLY A 250 -22.69 -14.74 12.87
N SER A 251 -21.46 -14.64 13.36
CA SER A 251 -20.72 -13.37 13.45
C SER A 251 -20.26 -12.94 12.07
N ARG A 252 -20.36 -11.64 11.81
CA ARG A 252 -19.81 -11.01 10.59
C ARG A 252 -18.60 -10.17 10.99
N ALA A 253 -17.43 -10.69 10.70
CA ALA A 253 -16.24 -9.84 10.76
C ALA A 253 -16.25 -8.85 9.61
N HIS A 254 -16.14 -7.59 9.90
CA HIS A 254 -16.07 -6.52 8.91
C HIS A 254 -14.84 -5.66 9.17
N LEU A 255 -13.95 -5.63 8.18
CA LEU A 255 -12.81 -4.73 8.11
C LEU A 255 -13.14 -3.67 7.07
N PRO A 256 -13.70 -2.52 7.46
CA PRO A 256 -14.25 -1.60 6.47
C PRO A 256 -13.16 -0.90 5.67
N THR A 257 -12.07 -0.47 6.30
CA THR A 257 -11.09 0.38 5.63
C THR A 257 -9.76 0.34 6.36
N THR A 258 -8.66 0.28 5.62
CA THR A 258 -7.32 0.56 6.11
C THR A 258 -6.96 1.99 5.74
N LEU A 259 -6.47 2.75 6.70
CA LEU A 259 -5.93 4.09 6.52
C LEU A 259 -4.41 4.02 6.63
N ASP A 260 -3.70 4.80 5.85
CA ASP A 260 -2.26 4.98 5.97
C ASP A 260 -1.89 6.47 5.96
N TYR A 261 -0.93 6.81 6.79
CA TYR A 261 -0.32 8.13 6.87
C TYR A 261 1.18 7.94 6.80
N ALA A 262 1.81 8.50 5.80
CA ALA A 262 3.23 8.32 5.57
C ALA A 262 3.91 9.63 5.17
N VAL A 263 5.20 9.70 5.45
CA VAL A 263 6.09 10.72 4.92
C VAL A 263 7.08 10.02 4.00
N ARG A 264 7.12 10.45 2.75
CA ARG A 264 8.10 10.02 1.76
C ARG A 264 9.19 11.06 1.63
N ILE A 265 10.44 10.62 1.62
CA ILE A 265 11.60 11.42 1.28
C ILE A 265 12.20 10.83 -0.01
N THR A 266 12.31 11.63 -1.06
CA THR A 266 12.86 11.20 -2.34
C THR A 266 13.72 12.30 -2.96
N GLN A 267 14.57 11.93 -3.91
CA GLN A 267 15.34 12.93 -4.69
C GLN A 267 14.42 13.62 -5.69
N LYS A 268 14.67 14.91 -5.95
CA LYS A 268 13.90 15.70 -6.93
C LYS A 268 14.27 15.37 -8.36
N GLU A 269 15.55 15.20 -8.60
CA GLU A 269 16.11 14.96 -9.94
C GLU A 269 16.62 13.52 -9.99
N ASN A 270 16.17 12.74 -10.98
CA ASN A 270 16.57 11.34 -11.16
C ASN A 270 16.49 10.55 -9.84
N PRO A 271 15.30 10.28 -9.34
CA PRO A 271 15.15 9.66 -8.03
C PRO A 271 15.74 8.25 -8.04
N HIS A 272 16.95 8.12 -7.49
CA HIS A 272 17.60 6.83 -7.29
C HIS A 272 17.17 6.17 -5.99
N PHE A 273 16.64 6.94 -5.04
CA PHE A 273 16.12 6.41 -3.81
C PHE A 273 14.83 7.11 -3.37
N ALA A 274 14.00 6.37 -2.64
CA ALA A 274 12.92 6.91 -1.86
C ALA A 274 12.83 6.16 -0.53
N PHE A 275 12.61 6.90 0.54
CA PHE A 275 12.40 6.38 1.88
C PHE A 275 11.01 6.78 2.35
N ASP A 276 10.25 5.80 2.84
CA ASP A 276 8.93 5.99 3.42
C ASP A 276 8.95 5.63 4.90
N ALA A 277 8.28 6.41 5.72
CA ALA A 277 7.96 6.06 7.09
C ALA A 277 6.52 6.47 7.38
N GLY A 278 5.78 5.62 8.06
CA GLY A 278 4.38 5.90 8.30
C GLY A 278 3.69 4.98 9.29
N VAL A 279 2.41 5.20 9.45
CA VAL A 279 1.54 4.38 10.28
C VAL A 279 0.33 3.95 9.46
N GLY A 280 -0.02 2.68 9.59
CA GLY A 280 -1.27 2.13 9.08
C GLY A 280 -2.26 1.91 10.21
N GLN A 281 -3.53 2.11 9.94
CA GLN A 281 -4.60 1.91 10.90
C GLN A 281 -5.79 1.23 10.22
N VAL A 282 -6.26 0.15 10.79
CA VAL A 282 -7.53 -0.44 10.38
C VAL A 282 -8.66 0.31 11.07
N ALA A 283 -9.52 0.95 10.30
CA ALA A 283 -10.68 1.68 10.81
C ALA A 283 -11.87 0.73 10.94
N GLY A 284 -12.54 0.77 12.08
CA GLY A 284 -13.77 0.05 12.34
C GLY A 284 -13.64 -1.13 13.28
N MET A 285 -14.80 -1.69 13.64
CA MET A 285 -14.91 -2.85 14.51
C MET A 285 -14.85 -4.12 13.67
N ILE A 286 -14.01 -5.07 14.06
CA ILE A 286 -13.85 -6.34 13.33
C ILE A 286 -15.01 -7.29 13.57
N GLY A 287 -15.66 -7.21 14.70
CA GLY A 287 -16.75 -8.09 15.10
C GLY A 287 -16.67 -8.50 16.56
N THR A 288 -17.19 -9.66 16.89
CA THR A 288 -17.17 -10.20 18.25
C THR A 288 -16.36 -11.49 18.29
N THR A 289 -15.56 -11.68 19.32
CA THR A 289 -14.90 -12.97 19.60
C THR A 289 -15.61 -13.67 20.75
N ALA A 290 -15.67 -15.00 20.71
CA ALA A 290 -16.18 -15.79 21.81
C ALA A 290 -15.07 -16.06 22.83
N VAL A 291 -15.32 -15.72 24.08
CA VAL A 291 -14.53 -16.17 25.22
C VAL A 291 -15.31 -17.28 25.89
N LEU A 292 -14.73 -18.47 25.96
CA LEU A 292 -15.34 -19.60 26.67
C LEU A 292 -15.27 -19.32 28.17
N THR A 293 -16.42 -19.27 28.82
CA THR A 293 -16.53 -19.19 30.27
C THR A 293 -17.19 -20.46 30.81
N PRO A 294 -17.10 -20.77 32.11
CA PRO A 294 -17.80 -21.90 32.71
C PRO A 294 -19.32 -21.90 32.46
N ASN A 295 -19.90 -20.72 32.19
CA ASN A 295 -21.31 -20.52 31.93
C ASN A 295 -21.67 -20.46 30.43
N GLY A 296 -20.74 -20.82 29.56
CA GLY A 296 -20.89 -20.78 28.10
C GLY A 296 -20.12 -19.65 27.41
N PRO A 297 -20.20 -19.53 26.09
CA PRO A 297 -19.47 -18.52 25.34
C PRO A 297 -20.04 -17.13 25.60
N VAL A 298 -19.16 -16.19 25.98
CA VAL A 298 -19.46 -14.76 26.07
C VAL A 298 -18.82 -14.05 24.87
N PHE A 299 -19.61 -13.26 24.14
CA PHE A 299 -19.16 -12.56 22.95
C PHE A 299 -18.61 -11.18 23.33
N ILE A 300 -17.33 -10.94 23.05
CA ILE A 300 -16.65 -9.68 23.32
C ILE A 300 -16.39 -8.98 21.99
N PRO A 301 -16.74 -7.69 21.85
CA PRO A 301 -16.42 -6.95 20.65
C PRO A 301 -14.90 -6.78 20.51
N VAL A 302 -14.39 -7.07 19.30
CA VAL A 302 -12.99 -6.83 18.94
C VAL A 302 -12.91 -5.55 18.14
N ASN A 303 -12.21 -4.55 18.69
CA ASN A 303 -11.98 -3.27 18.05
C ASN A 303 -10.50 -3.14 17.68
N LEU A 304 -10.18 -3.14 16.40
CA LEU A 304 -8.82 -2.91 15.88
C LEU A 304 -8.52 -1.42 15.67
N GLN A 305 -9.49 -0.57 15.77
CA GLN A 305 -9.33 0.87 15.50
C GLN A 305 -8.27 1.54 16.39
N ALA A 306 -8.03 1.00 17.57
CA ALA A 306 -7.11 1.55 18.55
C ALA A 306 -5.63 1.18 18.32
N ARG A 307 -5.31 0.37 17.32
CA ARG A 307 -3.94 -0.13 17.10
C ARG A 307 -3.41 0.29 15.76
N SER A 308 -2.53 1.28 15.77
CA SER A 308 -1.75 1.65 14.59
C SER A 308 -0.57 0.70 14.44
N VAL A 309 -0.25 0.33 13.21
CA VAL A 309 0.96 -0.40 12.84
C VAL A 309 1.97 0.58 12.27
N PHE A 310 3.23 0.47 12.65
CA PHE A 310 4.30 1.29 12.10
C PHE A 310 4.89 0.58 10.88
N GLY A 311 5.19 1.34 9.84
CA GLY A 311 5.85 0.84 8.66
C GLY A 311 6.91 1.79 8.14
N MET A 312 7.94 1.22 7.52
CA MET A 312 8.94 1.95 6.76
C MET A 312 9.30 1.19 5.48
N GLY A 313 9.76 1.93 4.50
CA GLY A 313 10.17 1.37 3.22
C GLY A 313 11.35 2.12 2.63
N LEU A 314 12.21 1.40 1.96
CA LEU A 314 13.30 1.93 1.16
C LEU A 314 13.19 1.36 -0.24
N SER A 315 13.19 2.22 -1.24
CA SER A 315 13.26 1.80 -2.64
C SER A 315 14.46 2.42 -3.31
N LEU A 316 15.17 1.60 -4.04
CA LEU A 316 16.36 1.96 -4.81
C LEU A 316 16.08 1.70 -6.29
N ARG A 317 16.64 2.55 -7.13
CA ARG A 317 16.64 2.41 -8.57
C ARG A 317 18.03 2.75 -9.13
N TYR A 318 18.49 1.96 -10.03
CA TYR A 318 19.77 2.16 -10.73
C TYR A 318 19.59 2.91 -12.04
#